data_c85786dd4c0d2ecf11bab8c7f769193b
#
_entry.id   c85786dd4c0d2ecf11bab8c7f769193b
#
_cell.length_a   1.000
_cell.length_b   1.000
_cell.length_c   1.000
_cell.angle_alpha   90.00
_cell.angle_beta   90.00
_cell.angle_gamma   90.00
#
_symmetry.space_group_name_H-M   'P 1'
#
loop_
_entity.id
_entity.type
_entity.pdbx_description
1 polymer ?
#
loop_
_entity_poly.entity_id
_entity_poly.type
_entity_poly.pdbx_seq_one_letter_code
_entity_poly.pdbx_strand_id
1 'polypeptide(L)'
;MSNLLKDRLRPAKSLAAVWAALAITAITPVAVSAQTTLTAVMEAPLRSLDPVITTSYIVRNYGYMVYDTLLAEDAQGQVKPQMLEGWKVTEDGQTYTMTLRENLRWHDGSPVTAEDAVESIKRWIQLDKMGQIMTEFLTKMEVVDDRSFVMQFSFPTDIALRAMGKPSSLPLFVMPKEVARTPISQAITSTVGSGPFRFVDKEYRPGVQAVFEKNPDYVPRNEPASGLAGGKQVKVDRVRWVAMPDAMTGVNALRSGEIDVIDQVQLDLLPLLQNESDIVLNASTARGAQTEMRFNFLQPPFNNKQVRQAAMMALNQKSLMQAQVGNPDYFETCGAVFGCHSVFPSQAGSETYFNGDAVGAKKLLEQSGYKGEPLVLLHPTDFLTSPVVPVIAQQLRNAGFTVNVEAMDWQTVQTRRTSKRPVQEGGWSIITTYSGLVDVSNPLSFMAVASNGDKAWFGWPDIPAIEKTRMEFARASGESDLIRLATDLQKHIMDEGVIVPLGEFKMVSAMRKNLNGFLQTPVPVFWNVEKR
;
A
#
# COMPACT_ATOMS: atom_id res chain seq x y z
N MET A 1 -67.75 -38.47 68.96
CA MET A 1 -69.10 -38.80 68.66
C MET A 1 -69.15 -39.10 67.17
N SER A 2 -69.12 -40.34 66.88
CA SER A 2 -70.19 -41.24 66.52
C SER A 2 -70.51 -41.18 65.04
N ASN A 3 -70.01 -42.18 64.37
CA ASN A 3 -70.72 -43.33 63.78
C ASN A 3 -71.21 -43.06 62.35
N LEU A 4 -70.99 -43.85 61.48
CA LEU A 4 -71.12 -45.25 61.08
C LEU A 4 -71.69 -45.29 59.66
N LEU A 5 -71.06 -45.96 58.81
CA LEU A 5 -71.37 -47.27 58.25
C LEU A 5 -72.09 -47.32 56.90
N LYS A 6 -71.53 -48.10 56.03
CA LYS A 6 -72.08 -49.11 55.09
C LYS A 6 -72.68 -48.63 53.80
N ASP A 7 -72.38 -49.12 52.77
CA ASP A 7 -72.04 -50.39 52.11
C ASP A 7 -72.65 -50.41 50.71
N ARG A 8 -71.94 -50.99 49.81
CA ARG A 8 -72.35 -51.94 48.75
C ARG A 8 -72.30 -51.56 47.28
N LEU A 9 -71.39 -52.32 46.67
CA LEU A 9 -71.57 -53.10 45.44
C LEU A 9 -71.38 -52.47 44.06
N ARG A 10 -70.37 -53.08 43.42
CA ARG A 10 -69.99 -53.13 42.02
C ARG A 10 -71.15 -53.40 41.02
N PRO A 11 -70.99 -53.19 39.72
CA PRO A 11 -69.92 -53.82 38.91
C PRO A 11 -69.31 -53.00 37.73
N ALA A 12 -68.15 -53.50 37.32
CA ALA A 12 -67.36 -53.34 36.12
C ALA A 12 -68.03 -52.88 34.81
N LYS A 13 -67.29 -52.10 34.03
CA LYS A 13 -66.94 -52.40 32.62
C LYS A 13 -66.02 -51.37 32.02
N SER A 14 -65.05 -51.93 31.33
CA SER A 14 -64.31 -51.54 30.12
C SER A 14 -63.20 -50.52 30.19
N LEU A 15 -61.99 -51.11 29.98
CA LEU A 15 -60.72 -50.45 29.51
C LEU A 15 -60.94 -49.64 28.23
N ALA A 16 -60.47 -48.40 28.23
CA ALA A 16 -59.99 -47.78 26.99
C ALA A 16 -58.62 -47.10 27.31
N ALA A 17 -57.55 -47.74 26.92
CA ALA A 17 -56.20 -47.22 27.02
C ALA A 17 -56.02 -46.13 25.94
N VAL A 18 -55.91 -44.86 26.38
CA VAL A 18 -55.43 -43.75 25.48
C VAL A 18 -53.96 -43.65 25.64
N TRP A 19 -53.23 -44.14 24.63
CA TRP A 19 -51.78 -43.87 24.44
C TRP A 19 -51.61 -42.41 23.99
N ALA A 20 -51.20 -41.51 24.89
CA ALA A 20 -50.66 -40.20 24.55
C ALA A 20 -49.25 -40.39 24.05
N ALA A 21 -49.05 -40.36 22.74
CA ALA A 21 -47.74 -40.32 22.11
C ALA A 21 -47.11 -38.93 22.36
N LEU A 22 -46.19 -38.82 23.32
CA LEU A 22 -45.29 -37.68 23.44
C LEU A 22 -44.37 -37.68 22.23
N ALA A 23 -44.63 -36.84 21.24
CA ALA A 23 -43.69 -36.49 20.20
C ALA A 23 -42.56 -35.64 20.82
N ILE A 24 -41.46 -36.28 21.21
CA ILE A 24 -40.22 -35.60 21.55
C ILE A 24 -39.65 -35.08 20.20
N THR A 25 -39.93 -33.81 19.88
CA THR A 25 -39.22 -33.09 18.84
C THR A 25 -37.76 -32.97 19.31
N ALA A 26 -36.89 -33.81 18.75
CA ALA A 26 -35.43 -33.67 18.89
C ALA A 26 -35.04 -32.32 18.25
N ILE A 27 -34.88 -31.29 19.08
CA ILE A 27 -34.22 -30.05 18.68
C ILE A 27 -32.74 -30.44 18.50
N THR A 28 -32.34 -30.76 17.25
CA THR A 28 -30.95 -30.86 16.90
C THR A 28 -30.31 -29.48 17.13
N PRO A 29 -29.30 -29.36 18.01
CA PRO A 29 -28.62 -28.10 18.15
C PRO A 29 -27.98 -27.80 16.79
N VAL A 30 -28.42 -26.73 16.14
CA VAL A 30 -27.69 -26.13 15.02
C VAL A 30 -26.37 -25.70 15.64
N ALA A 31 -25.30 -26.40 15.29
CA ALA A 31 -23.96 -25.99 15.69
C ALA A 31 -23.74 -24.61 15.07
N VAL A 32 -23.87 -23.56 15.86
CA VAL A 32 -23.42 -22.22 15.49
C VAL A 32 -21.90 -22.35 15.35
N SER A 33 -21.43 -22.47 14.12
CA SER A 33 -19.99 -22.42 13.85
C SER A 33 -19.48 -21.10 14.42
N ALA A 34 -18.50 -21.17 15.32
CA ALA A 34 -17.89 -19.97 15.87
C ALA A 34 -17.31 -19.15 14.73
N GLN A 35 -17.66 -17.86 14.66
CA GLN A 35 -17.20 -16.96 13.61
C GLN A 35 -15.67 -16.86 13.62
N THR A 36 -15.05 -17.21 12.50
CA THR A 36 -13.61 -17.21 12.35
C THR A 36 -13.09 -15.78 12.19
N THR A 37 -12.38 -15.27 13.21
CA THR A 37 -11.79 -13.93 13.17
C THR A 37 -10.26 -14.02 13.07
N LEU A 38 -9.69 -13.30 12.11
CA LEU A 38 -8.26 -13.06 11.98
C LEU A 38 -7.94 -11.67 12.51
N THR A 39 -7.03 -11.57 13.50
CA THR A 39 -6.60 -10.29 14.06
C THR A 39 -5.18 -9.96 13.61
N ALA A 40 -4.99 -8.78 13.01
CA ALA A 40 -3.71 -8.34 12.47
C ALA A 40 -3.29 -6.97 13.02
N VAL A 41 -1.99 -6.82 13.28
CA VAL A 41 -1.33 -5.52 13.47
C VAL A 41 -0.72 -5.14 12.14
N MET A 42 -1.18 -4.03 11.57
CA MET A 42 -0.71 -3.51 10.28
C MET A 42 0.44 -2.53 10.49
N GLU A 43 1.10 -2.14 9.39
CA GLU A 43 2.23 -1.20 9.39
C GLU A 43 1.91 0.18 9.99
N ALA A 44 0.64 0.58 9.96
CA ALA A 44 0.16 1.82 10.56
C ALA A 44 -1.33 1.72 10.95
N PRO A 45 -1.81 2.54 11.88
CA PRO A 45 -3.25 2.62 12.20
C PRO A 45 -4.04 3.25 11.06
N LEU A 46 -5.21 2.67 10.70
CA LEU A 46 -6.11 3.22 9.69
C LEU A 46 -6.82 4.48 10.25
N ARG A 47 -6.65 5.61 9.56
CA ARG A 47 -7.26 6.91 9.93
C ARG A 47 -8.05 7.57 8.80
N SER A 48 -7.79 7.20 7.55
CA SER A 48 -8.49 7.69 6.37
C SER A 48 -9.12 6.53 5.61
N LEU A 49 -10.29 6.75 5.03
CA LEU A 49 -11.05 5.76 4.26
C LEU A 49 -11.10 6.11 2.75
N ASP A 50 -10.37 7.12 2.31
CA ASP A 50 -10.28 7.47 0.89
C ASP A 50 -8.95 6.99 0.29
N PRO A 51 -8.95 5.91 -0.50
CA PRO A 51 -7.73 5.32 -1.04
C PRO A 51 -7.16 6.06 -2.25
N VAL A 52 -7.78 7.17 -2.67
CA VAL A 52 -7.31 7.97 -3.81
C VAL A 52 -6.52 9.19 -3.35
N ILE A 53 -6.90 9.84 -2.24
CA ILE A 53 -6.30 11.13 -1.85
C ILE A 53 -4.95 11.05 -1.11
N THR A 54 -4.47 9.84 -0.83
CA THR A 54 -3.23 9.63 -0.08
C THR A 54 -2.44 8.43 -0.59
N THR A 55 -1.12 8.53 -0.52
CA THR A 55 -0.18 7.43 -0.82
C THR A 55 0.12 6.54 0.39
N SER A 56 -0.63 6.66 1.49
CA SER A 56 -0.45 5.85 2.70
C SER A 56 -0.79 4.38 2.44
N TYR A 57 0.15 3.48 2.73
CA TYR A 57 -0.02 2.04 2.46
C TYR A 57 -1.19 1.42 3.22
N ILE A 58 -1.43 1.81 4.48
CA ILE A 58 -2.58 1.29 5.23
C ILE A 58 -3.92 1.65 4.54
N VAL A 59 -4.01 2.82 3.89
CA VAL A 59 -5.21 3.25 3.17
C VAL A 59 -5.35 2.52 1.83
N ARG A 60 -4.23 2.24 1.14
CA ARG A 60 -4.19 1.34 -0.02
C ARG A 60 -4.66 -0.08 0.37
N ASN A 61 -4.13 -0.62 1.47
CA ASN A 61 -4.48 -1.95 1.97
C ASN A 61 -5.98 -2.03 2.34
N TYR A 62 -6.53 -0.96 2.95
CA TYR A 62 -7.98 -0.80 3.15
C TYR A 62 -8.73 -0.84 1.80
N GLY A 63 -8.22 -0.15 0.79
CA GLY A 63 -8.80 -0.15 -0.55
C GLY A 63 -8.95 -1.56 -1.12
N TYR A 64 -7.93 -2.42 -0.97
CA TYR A 64 -8.00 -3.82 -1.40
C TYR A 64 -8.97 -4.69 -0.61
N MET A 65 -9.30 -4.33 0.63
CA MET A 65 -10.33 -5.03 1.38
C MET A 65 -11.73 -4.71 0.87
N VAL A 66 -12.01 -3.43 0.64
CA VAL A 66 -13.37 -2.90 0.45
C VAL A 66 -13.74 -2.70 -1.02
N TYR A 67 -12.79 -2.33 -1.86
CA TYR A 67 -13.00 -2.09 -3.29
C TYR A 67 -12.40 -3.20 -4.14
N ASP A 68 -12.75 -3.23 -5.42
CA ASP A 68 -12.09 -4.05 -6.42
C ASP A 68 -11.49 -3.17 -7.51
N THR A 69 -10.65 -3.76 -8.38
CA THR A 69 -9.91 -3.08 -9.44
C THR A 69 -10.34 -3.59 -10.82
N LEU A 70 -10.26 -2.75 -11.86
CA LEU A 70 -10.56 -3.16 -13.24
C LEU A 70 -9.59 -4.25 -13.72
N LEU A 71 -8.31 -4.03 -13.42
CA LEU A 71 -7.16 -4.87 -13.77
C LEU A 71 -6.35 -5.15 -12.52
N ALA A 72 -5.54 -6.19 -12.54
CA ALA A 72 -4.61 -6.52 -11.46
C ALA A 72 -3.38 -7.22 -12.03
N GLU A 73 -2.23 -7.12 -11.37
CA GLU A 73 -1.02 -7.88 -11.73
C GLU A 73 -1.06 -9.28 -11.11
N ASP A 74 -0.68 -10.27 -11.90
CA ASP A 74 -0.45 -11.63 -11.44
C ASP A 74 0.93 -11.77 -10.74
N ALA A 75 1.26 -12.99 -10.29
CA ALA A 75 2.53 -13.27 -9.60
C ALA A 75 3.77 -13.08 -10.49
N GLN A 76 3.61 -12.96 -11.81
CA GLN A 76 4.66 -12.69 -12.78
C GLN A 76 4.71 -11.22 -13.22
N GLY A 77 3.90 -10.33 -12.57
CA GLY A 77 3.81 -8.91 -12.93
C GLY A 77 3.06 -8.64 -14.23
N GLN A 78 2.30 -9.64 -14.74
CA GLN A 78 1.50 -9.46 -15.95
C GLN A 78 0.13 -8.90 -15.60
N VAL A 79 -0.29 -7.86 -16.31
CA VAL A 79 -1.62 -7.27 -16.15
C VAL A 79 -2.69 -8.23 -16.65
N LYS A 80 -3.64 -8.54 -15.78
CA LYS A 80 -4.78 -9.44 -16.03
C LYS A 80 -6.11 -8.71 -15.78
N PRO A 81 -7.20 -9.10 -16.43
CA PRO A 81 -8.52 -8.59 -16.10
C PRO A 81 -8.95 -9.05 -14.69
N GLN A 82 -9.59 -8.15 -13.91
CA GLN A 82 -10.12 -8.43 -12.60
C GLN A 82 -11.64 -8.17 -12.54
N MET A 83 -12.11 -6.92 -12.49
CA MET A 83 -13.54 -6.59 -12.72
C MET A 83 -13.88 -6.64 -14.21
N LEU A 84 -12.91 -6.39 -15.08
CA LEU A 84 -13.13 -6.59 -16.51
C LEU A 84 -13.28 -8.08 -16.83
N GLU A 85 -14.20 -8.41 -17.73
CA GLU A 85 -14.20 -9.68 -18.45
C GLU A 85 -12.94 -9.76 -19.33
N GLY A 86 -12.64 -8.67 -20.04
CA GLY A 86 -11.48 -8.47 -20.86
C GLY A 86 -11.52 -7.12 -21.59
N TRP A 87 -10.62 -6.99 -22.56
CA TRP A 87 -10.58 -5.83 -23.44
C TRP A 87 -10.28 -6.26 -24.89
N LYS A 88 -10.72 -5.42 -25.83
CA LYS A 88 -10.37 -5.53 -27.24
C LYS A 88 -9.61 -4.28 -27.66
N VAL A 89 -8.61 -4.44 -28.54
CA VAL A 89 -7.83 -3.35 -29.10
C VAL A 89 -8.04 -3.34 -30.59
N THR A 90 -8.22 -2.16 -31.19
CA THR A 90 -8.30 -2.00 -32.65
C THR A 90 -6.96 -2.34 -33.32
N GLU A 91 -6.97 -2.66 -34.62
CA GLU A 91 -5.77 -3.06 -35.36
C GLU A 91 -4.67 -2.00 -35.34
N ASP A 92 -5.05 -0.71 -35.28
CA ASP A 92 -4.11 0.41 -35.14
C ASP A 92 -3.55 0.58 -33.72
N GLY A 93 -3.98 -0.25 -32.76
CA GLY A 93 -3.50 -0.23 -31.37
C GLY A 93 -3.93 1.00 -30.56
N GLN A 94 -4.85 1.81 -31.06
CA GLN A 94 -5.21 3.10 -30.46
C GLN A 94 -6.48 3.09 -29.63
N THR A 95 -7.43 2.17 -29.91
CA THR A 95 -8.72 2.16 -29.21
C THR A 95 -8.90 0.87 -28.42
N TYR A 96 -9.16 1.04 -27.13
CA TYR A 96 -9.46 -0.04 -26.19
C TYR A 96 -10.96 -0.03 -25.89
N THR A 97 -11.64 -1.16 -26.15
CA THR A 97 -12.99 -1.42 -25.64
C THR A 97 -12.87 -2.34 -24.45
N MET A 98 -13.26 -1.85 -23.29
CA MET A 98 -13.19 -2.57 -22.01
C MET A 98 -14.58 -3.01 -21.58
N THR A 99 -14.75 -4.28 -21.21
CA THR A 99 -16.04 -4.85 -20.84
C THR A 99 -15.98 -5.41 -19.42
N LEU A 100 -16.91 -4.98 -18.54
CA LEU A 100 -17.05 -5.49 -17.17
C LEU A 100 -17.62 -6.91 -17.19
N ARG A 101 -17.22 -7.74 -16.21
CA ARG A 101 -17.84 -9.04 -15.96
C ARG A 101 -19.33 -8.88 -15.63
N GLU A 102 -20.09 -9.93 -15.84
CA GLU A 102 -21.49 -10.01 -15.39
C GLU A 102 -21.59 -10.13 -13.86
N ASN A 103 -22.74 -9.75 -13.34
CA ASN A 103 -23.14 -9.95 -11.94
C ASN A 103 -22.25 -9.22 -10.91
N LEU A 104 -21.50 -8.21 -11.30
CA LEU A 104 -20.79 -7.35 -10.35
C LEU A 104 -21.79 -6.50 -9.56
N ARG A 105 -21.63 -6.48 -8.22
CA ARG A 105 -22.51 -5.74 -7.32
C ARG A 105 -21.72 -4.96 -6.28
N TRP A 106 -22.28 -3.83 -5.91
CA TRP A 106 -21.85 -3.09 -4.74
C TRP A 106 -22.27 -3.79 -3.44
N HIS A 107 -21.69 -3.41 -2.31
CA HIS A 107 -22.02 -3.96 -1.00
C HIS A 107 -23.48 -3.73 -0.58
N ASP A 108 -24.15 -2.76 -1.16
CA ASP A 108 -25.59 -2.49 -0.96
C ASP A 108 -26.51 -3.32 -1.88
N GLY A 109 -25.90 -4.13 -2.77
CA GLY A 109 -26.61 -5.00 -3.71
C GLY A 109 -26.93 -4.36 -5.06
N SER A 110 -26.71 -3.05 -5.26
CA SER A 110 -26.89 -2.38 -6.55
C SER A 110 -25.85 -2.84 -7.58
N PRO A 111 -26.13 -2.79 -8.89
CA PRO A 111 -25.21 -3.24 -9.93
C PRO A 111 -24.04 -2.27 -10.11
N VAL A 112 -22.85 -2.82 -10.41
CA VAL A 112 -21.70 -2.05 -10.88
C VAL A 112 -21.83 -1.82 -12.38
N THR A 113 -21.59 -0.59 -12.83
CA THR A 113 -21.72 -0.19 -14.23
C THR A 113 -20.43 0.36 -14.83
N ALA A 114 -20.36 0.43 -16.14
CA ALA A 114 -19.25 1.09 -16.86
C ALA A 114 -19.12 2.58 -16.52
N GLU A 115 -20.22 3.24 -16.15
CA GLU A 115 -20.18 4.64 -15.70
C GLU A 115 -19.41 4.76 -14.36
N ASP A 116 -19.59 3.82 -13.43
CA ASP A 116 -18.83 3.77 -12.18
C ASP A 116 -17.33 3.66 -12.45
N ALA A 117 -16.94 2.79 -13.41
CA ALA A 117 -15.55 2.63 -13.81
C ALA A 117 -14.97 3.93 -14.41
N VAL A 118 -15.69 4.57 -15.33
CA VAL A 118 -15.26 5.81 -15.98
C VAL A 118 -15.12 6.95 -14.96
N GLU A 119 -16.09 7.14 -14.07
CA GLU A 119 -16.01 8.17 -13.03
C GLU A 119 -14.88 7.90 -12.02
N SER A 120 -14.62 6.63 -11.68
CA SER A 120 -13.48 6.24 -10.85
C SER A 120 -12.14 6.56 -11.53
N ILE A 121 -12.01 6.29 -12.82
CA ILE A 121 -10.81 6.67 -13.60
C ILE A 121 -10.65 8.19 -13.56
N LYS A 122 -11.71 8.98 -13.81
CA LYS A 122 -11.67 10.46 -13.78
C LYS A 122 -11.23 11.02 -12.42
N ARG A 123 -11.63 10.40 -11.31
CA ARG A 123 -11.18 10.80 -9.98
C ARG A 123 -9.70 10.45 -9.77
N TRP A 124 -9.32 9.23 -10.09
CA TRP A 124 -7.98 8.68 -9.87
C TRP A 124 -6.88 9.41 -10.66
N ILE A 125 -7.10 9.75 -11.93
CA ILE A 125 -6.13 10.46 -12.78
C ILE A 125 -5.78 11.86 -12.27
N GLN A 126 -6.57 12.44 -11.38
CA GLN A 126 -6.26 13.76 -10.81
C GLN A 126 -5.04 13.72 -9.87
N LEU A 127 -4.72 12.57 -9.28
CA LEU A 127 -3.61 12.41 -8.33
C LEU A 127 -2.55 11.40 -8.77
N ASP A 128 -2.94 10.31 -9.43
CA ASP A 128 -1.99 9.29 -9.86
C ASP A 128 -1.10 9.79 -10.99
N LYS A 129 0.23 9.64 -10.82
CA LYS A 129 1.20 10.19 -11.77
C LYS A 129 1.21 9.46 -13.12
N MET A 130 1.04 8.15 -13.11
CA MET A 130 0.96 7.37 -14.35
C MET A 130 -0.37 7.62 -15.06
N GLY A 131 -1.46 7.78 -14.28
CA GLY A 131 -2.76 8.21 -14.77
C GLY A 131 -2.72 9.61 -15.41
N GLN A 132 -2.01 10.57 -14.80
CA GLN A 132 -1.81 11.90 -15.39
C GLN A 132 -1.05 11.83 -16.72
N ILE A 133 0.03 11.03 -16.80
CA ILE A 133 0.75 10.81 -18.07
C ILE A 133 -0.16 10.15 -19.11
N MET A 134 -0.97 9.18 -18.71
CA MET A 134 -1.94 8.54 -19.61
C MET A 134 -2.89 9.57 -20.23
N THR A 135 -3.31 10.60 -19.49
CA THR A 135 -4.22 11.63 -20.01
C THR A 135 -3.59 12.52 -21.08
N GLU A 136 -2.26 12.67 -21.13
CA GLU A 136 -1.57 13.40 -22.20
C GLU A 136 -1.78 12.75 -23.57
N PHE A 137 -2.11 11.48 -23.59
CA PHE A 137 -2.29 10.67 -24.80
C PHE A 137 -3.75 10.31 -25.06
N LEU A 138 -4.60 10.38 -24.04
CA LEU A 138 -6.02 10.03 -24.10
C LEU A 138 -6.80 11.09 -24.86
N THR A 139 -7.41 10.70 -25.98
CA THR A 139 -8.22 11.60 -26.83
C THR A 139 -9.71 11.46 -26.55
N LYS A 140 -10.15 10.28 -26.07
CA LYS A 140 -11.54 9.99 -25.78
C LYS A 140 -11.67 8.95 -24.67
N MET A 141 -12.65 9.15 -23.78
CA MET A 141 -13.11 8.14 -22.83
C MET A 141 -14.61 8.30 -22.65
N GLU A 142 -15.36 7.27 -23.01
CA GLU A 142 -16.83 7.32 -22.96
C GLU A 142 -17.44 5.96 -22.64
N VAL A 143 -18.61 5.98 -22.01
CA VAL A 143 -19.45 4.81 -21.77
C VAL A 143 -20.16 4.43 -23.07
N VAL A 144 -20.15 3.15 -23.42
CA VAL A 144 -20.82 2.59 -24.60
C VAL A 144 -22.18 2.00 -24.19
N ASP A 145 -22.19 1.22 -23.11
CA ASP A 145 -23.37 0.61 -22.50
C ASP A 145 -23.12 0.38 -21.00
N ASP A 146 -24.05 -0.29 -20.31
CA ASP A 146 -23.96 -0.53 -18.86
C ASP A 146 -22.70 -1.29 -18.43
N ARG A 147 -22.08 -2.06 -19.32
CA ARG A 147 -20.91 -2.90 -19.03
C ARG A 147 -19.65 -2.49 -19.79
N SER A 148 -19.77 -1.65 -20.81
CA SER A 148 -18.66 -1.38 -21.72
C SER A 148 -18.34 0.11 -21.81
N PHE A 149 -17.06 0.43 -21.85
CA PHE A 149 -16.54 1.76 -22.13
C PHE A 149 -15.35 1.69 -23.08
N VAL A 150 -15.07 2.79 -23.76
CA VAL A 150 -13.94 2.91 -24.68
C VAL A 150 -12.95 3.96 -24.20
N MET A 151 -11.66 3.70 -24.47
CA MET A 151 -10.58 4.66 -24.32
C MET A 151 -9.82 4.72 -25.64
N GLN A 152 -9.65 5.92 -26.19
CA GLN A 152 -8.93 6.16 -27.44
C GLN A 152 -7.70 7.03 -27.18
N PHE A 153 -6.58 6.66 -27.79
CA PHE A 153 -5.29 7.31 -27.62
C PHE A 153 -4.82 7.90 -28.95
N SER A 154 -3.93 8.91 -28.88
CA SER A 154 -3.38 9.59 -30.05
C SER A 154 -2.32 8.77 -30.83
N PHE A 155 -1.85 7.65 -30.24
CA PHE A 155 -0.93 6.68 -30.85
C PHE A 155 -1.08 5.30 -30.18
N PRO A 156 -0.58 4.21 -30.81
CA PRO A 156 -0.59 2.87 -30.21
C PRO A 156 0.15 2.85 -28.88
N THR A 157 -0.50 2.41 -27.80
CA THR A 157 0.09 2.39 -26.47
C THR A 157 -0.63 1.42 -25.55
N ASP A 158 0.07 0.77 -24.65
CA ASP A 158 -0.48 -0.07 -23.59
C ASP A 158 -0.54 0.64 -22.22
N ILE A 159 -0.27 1.96 -22.20
CA ILE A 159 -0.17 2.73 -20.95
C ILE A 159 -1.44 2.63 -20.09
N ALA A 160 -2.62 2.51 -20.71
CA ALA A 160 -3.87 2.32 -19.98
C ALA A 160 -3.85 1.05 -19.14
N LEU A 161 -3.41 -0.06 -19.72
CA LEU A 161 -3.34 -1.35 -19.03
C LEU A 161 -2.34 -1.30 -17.87
N ARG A 162 -1.13 -0.79 -18.14
CA ARG A 162 -0.07 -0.66 -17.13
C ARG A 162 -0.47 0.28 -16.00
N ALA A 163 -1.09 1.41 -16.31
CA ALA A 163 -1.48 2.41 -15.32
C ALA A 163 -2.62 1.92 -14.43
N MET A 164 -3.65 1.30 -15.01
CA MET A 164 -4.83 0.83 -14.28
C MET A 164 -4.60 -0.51 -13.58
N GLY A 165 -3.60 -1.30 -14.00
CA GLY A 165 -3.28 -2.61 -13.43
C GLY A 165 -2.26 -2.56 -12.30
N LYS A 166 -1.51 -1.47 -12.13
CA LYS A 166 -0.45 -1.37 -11.12
C LYS A 166 -0.97 -1.56 -9.70
N PRO A 167 -0.24 -2.30 -8.84
CA PRO A 167 -0.70 -2.66 -7.49
C PRO A 167 -0.49 -1.57 -6.44
N SER A 168 0.31 -0.54 -6.73
CA SER A 168 0.77 0.54 -5.84
C SER A 168 1.26 1.73 -6.69
N SER A 169 1.45 2.94 -6.23
CA SER A 169 1.18 3.52 -4.92
C SER A 169 -0.29 3.92 -4.75
N LEU A 170 -0.97 4.38 -5.81
CA LEU A 170 -2.41 4.66 -5.89
C LEU A 170 -3.04 3.70 -6.90
N PRO A 171 -3.50 2.51 -6.51
CA PRO A 171 -4.24 1.61 -7.39
C PRO A 171 -5.56 2.24 -7.83
N LEU A 172 -6.02 1.91 -9.02
CA LEU A 172 -7.34 2.33 -9.49
C LEU A 172 -8.42 1.46 -8.84
N PHE A 173 -8.94 1.88 -7.71
CA PHE A 173 -10.12 1.28 -7.08
C PHE A 173 -11.39 1.80 -7.73
N VAL A 174 -12.30 0.89 -8.11
CA VAL A 174 -13.61 1.25 -8.66
C VAL A 174 -14.56 1.57 -7.51
N MET A 175 -15.25 2.70 -7.62
CA MET A 175 -16.18 3.25 -6.64
C MET A 175 -17.54 3.50 -7.27
N PRO A 176 -18.64 3.50 -6.51
CA PRO A 176 -19.92 4.00 -7.02
C PRO A 176 -19.73 5.41 -7.63
N LYS A 177 -20.30 5.66 -8.79
CA LYS A 177 -20.11 6.92 -9.52
C LYS A 177 -20.41 8.16 -8.71
N GLU A 178 -21.40 8.10 -7.84
CA GLU A 178 -21.76 9.23 -6.97
C GLU A 178 -20.66 9.50 -5.92
N VAL A 179 -19.97 8.45 -5.47
CA VAL A 179 -18.80 8.57 -4.59
C VAL A 179 -17.58 9.07 -5.37
N ALA A 180 -17.36 8.51 -6.57
CA ALA A 180 -16.24 8.91 -7.44
C ALA A 180 -16.31 10.37 -7.88
N ARG A 181 -17.51 10.95 -8.02
CA ARG A 181 -17.74 12.36 -8.34
C ARG A 181 -17.45 13.33 -7.20
N THR A 182 -17.20 12.85 -5.99
CA THR A 182 -16.76 13.72 -4.90
C THR A 182 -15.52 14.50 -5.32
N PRO A 183 -15.50 15.83 -5.18
CA PRO A 183 -14.32 16.63 -5.52
C PRO A 183 -13.06 16.12 -4.83
N ILE A 184 -11.92 16.12 -5.53
CA ILE A 184 -10.67 15.58 -4.99
C ILE A 184 -10.15 16.34 -3.76
N SER A 185 -10.61 17.55 -3.54
CA SER A 185 -10.34 18.34 -2.34
C SER A 185 -11.10 17.86 -1.10
N GLN A 186 -12.03 16.91 -1.28
CA GLN A 186 -12.85 16.34 -0.21
C GLN A 186 -12.62 14.83 -0.14
N ALA A 187 -12.31 14.35 1.08
CA ALA A 187 -12.22 12.91 1.32
C ALA A 187 -13.62 12.27 1.23
N ILE A 188 -13.69 11.11 0.59
CA ILE A 188 -14.91 10.29 0.64
C ILE A 188 -15.09 9.70 2.04
N THR A 189 -16.34 9.52 2.44
CA THR A 189 -16.72 8.88 3.70
C THR A 189 -17.51 7.60 3.50
N SER A 190 -17.93 7.31 2.26
CA SER A 190 -18.64 6.08 1.93
C SER A 190 -17.70 4.88 2.05
N THR A 191 -18.19 3.82 2.68
CA THR A 191 -17.52 2.52 2.81
C THR A 191 -18.15 1.46 1.91
N VAL A 192 -19.04 1.87 0.99
CA VAL A 192 -19.64 0.99 -0.01
C VAL A 192 -18.65 0.74 -1.12
N GLY A 193 -18.18 -0.50 -1.22
CA GLY A 193 -17.32 -0.98 -2.28
C GLY A 193 -17.92 -2.20 -2.98
N SER A 194 -17.13 -2.85 -3.83
CA SER A 194 -17.47 -4.11 -4.52
C SER A 194 -16.49 -5.23 -4.20
N GLY A 195 -15.61 -5.00 -3.23
CA GLY A 195 -14.52 -5.90 -2.87
C GLY A 195 -14.94 -7.14 -2.07
N PRO A 196 -13.97 -8.01 -1.79
CA PRO A 196 -14.22 -9.30 -1.12
C PRO A 196 -14.62 -9.17 0.35
N PHE A 197 -14.41 -8.00 0.98
CA PHE A 197 -14.81 -7.72 2.34
C PHE A 197 -15.68 -6.47 2.42
N ARG A 198 -16.60 -6.44 3.39
CA ARG A 198 -17.39 -5.27 3.77
C ARG A 198 -16.78 -4.62 5.00
N PHE A 199 -16.70 -3.31 5.02
CA PHE A 199 -16.26 -2.56 6.19
C PHE A 199 -17.35 -2.48 7.25
N VAL A 200 -16.98 -2.63 8.53
CA VAL A 200 -17.93 -2.60 9.65
C VAL A 200 -17.84 -1.25 10.36
N ASP A 201 -18.57 -0.26 9.85
CA ASP A 201 -18.55 1.13 10.34
C ASP A 201 -18.78 1.26 11.85
N LYS A 202 -19.70 0.47 12.40
CA LYS A 202 -20.06 0.51 13.82
C LYS A 202 -18.92 0.10 14.76
N GLU A 203 -17.95 -0.68 14.25
CA GLU A 203 -16.80 -1.15 15.00
C GLU A 203 -15.52 -0.37 14.66
N TYR A 204 -15.58 0.55 13.72
CA TYR A 204 -14.44 1.39 13.37
C TYR A 204 -14.16 2.41 14.46
N ARG A 205 -12.91 2.45 14.89
CA ARG A 205 -12.34 3.46 15.79
C ARG A 205 -11.06 3.98 15.15
N PRO A 206 -11.10 5.19 14.55
CA PRO A 206 -9.95 5.74 13.82
C PRO A 206 -8.66 5.69 14.64
N GLY A 207 -7.62 5.12 14.05
CA GLY A 207 -6.32 4.99 14.72
C GLY A 207 -6.24 3.90 15.80
N VAL A 208 -7.32 3.16 16.08
CA VAL A 208 -7.36 2.11 17.10
C VAL A 208 -7.70 0.75 16.50
N GLN A 209 -8.81 0.67 15.78
CA GLN A 209 -9.20 -0.58 15.13
C GLN A 209 -10.05 -0.34 13.87
N ALA A 210 -9.93 -1.27 12.93
CA ALA A 210 -10.81 -1.41 11.76
C ALA A 210 -11.25 -2.86 11.64
N VAL A 211 -12.52 -3.08 11.30
CA VAL A 211 -13.09 -4.42 11.19
C VAL A 211 -13.71 -4.61 9.81
N PHE A 212 -13.49 -5.78 9.26
CA PHE A 212 -13.97 -6.19 7.95
C PHE A 212 -14.67 -7.54 8.06
N GLU A 213 -15.81 -7.67 7.40
CA GLU A 213 -16.56 -8.93 7.30
C GLU A 213 -16.51 -9.46 5.86
N LYS A 214 -16.52 -10.77 5.73
CA LYS A 214 -16.66 -11.43 4.43
C LYS A 214 -17.86 -10.87 3.68
N ASN A 215 -17.67 -10.47 2.42
CA ASN A 215 -18.78 -10.13 1.53
C ASN A 215 -19.39 -11.43 0.96
N PRO A 216 -20.59 -11.85 1.38
CA PRO A 216 -21.19 -13.10 0.93
C PRO A 216 -21.64 -13.04 -0.54
N ASP A 217 -21.83 -11.84 -1.09
CA ASP A 217 -22.29 -11.60 -2.45
C ASP A 217 -21.12 -11.36 -3.43
N TYR A 218 -19.88 -11.40 -2.94
CA TYR A 218 -18.71 -11.26 -3.82
C TYR A 218 -18.59 -12.44 -4.76
N VAL A 219 -18.51 -12.16 -6.05
CA VAL A 219 -18.32 -13.18 -7.11
C VAL A 219 -16.84 -13.21 -7.50
N PRO A 220 -16.03 -14.14 -6.96
CA PRO A 220 -14.64 -14.27 -7.34
C PRO A 220 -14.50 -14.70 -8.81
N ARG A 221 -13.34 -14.46 -9.42
CA ARG A 221 -13.02 -15.06 -10.71
C ARG A 221 -12.84 -16.57 -10.56
N ASN A 222 -13.04 -17.30 -11.66
CA ASN A 222 -12.88 -18.76 -11.69
C ASN A 222 -11.42 -19.20 -11.77
N GLU A 223 -10.55 -18.33 -12.29
CA GLU A 223 -9.11 -18.60 -12.41
C GLU A 223 -8.48 -18.67 -11.00
N PRO A 224 -7.48 -19.53 -10.80
CA PRO A 224 -6.74 -19.55 -9.55
C PRO A 224 -6.17 -18.18 -9.19
N ALA A 225 -6.10 -17.87 -7.89
CA ALA A 225 -5.45 -16.65 -7.42
C ALA A 225 -3.97 -16.67 -7.82
N SER A 226 -3.50 -15.57 -8.40
CA SER A 226 -2.10 -15.35 -8.79
C SER A 226 -1.74 -13.88 -8.57
N GLY A 227 -0.84 -13.61 -7.64
CA GLY A 227 -0.59 -12.24 -7.23
C GLY A 227 -1.86 -11.57 -6.71
N LEU A 228 -2.22 -10.42 -7.28
CA LEU A 228 -3.46 -9.69 -6.98
C LEU A 228 -4.60 -10.04 -7.94
N ALA A 229 -4.32 -10.83 -8.99
CA ALA A 229 -5.28 -11.26 -10.00
C ALA A 229 -5.91 -12.62 -9.66
N GLY A 230 -7.00 -12.97 -10.39
CA GLY A 230 -7.70 -14.25 -10.26
C GLY A 230 -8.71 -14.28 -9.12
N GLY A 231 -8.99 -15.48 -8.63
CA GLY A 231 -10.07 -15.72 -7.66
C GLY A 231 -9.73 -15.26 -6.25
N LYS A 232 -10.36 -14.18 -5.80
CA LYS A 232 -10.26 -13.66 -4.42
C LYS A 232 -11.26 -14.39 -3.52
N GLN A 233 -10.88 -15.54 -2.97
CA GLN A 233 -11.76 -16.36 -2.14
C GLN A 233 -11.58 -16.04 -0.66
N VAL A 234 -12.60 -15.49 0.00
CA VAL A 234 -12.57 -15.21 1.44
C VAL A 234 -12.96 -16.46 2.22
N LYS A 235 -12.05 -16.94 3.09
CA LYS A 235 -12.21 -18.16 3.89
C LYS A 235 -12.38 -17.89 5.38
N VAL A 236 -12.07 -16.66 5.85
CA VAL A 236 -12.33 -16.20 7.22
C VAL A 236 -13.58 -15.33 7.24
N ASP A 237 -14.36 -15.37 8.32
CA ASP A 237 -15.60 -14.57 8.42
C ASP A 237 -15.31 -13.10 8.68
N ARG A 238 -14.23 -12.82 9.45
CA ARG A 238 -13.85 -11.47 9.86
C ARG A 238 -12.33 -11.27 9.82
N VAL A 239 -11.92 -10.06 9.49
CA VAL A 239 -10.55 -9.56 9.67
C VAL A 239 -10.62 -8.32 10.56
N ARG A 240 -9.82 -8.29 11.61
CA ARG A 240 -9.71 -7.15 12.53
C ARG A 240 -8.30 -6.60 12.53
N TRP A 241 -8.14 -5.37 12.11
CA TRP A 241 -6.89 -4.63 12.24
C TRP A 241 -6.89 -3.88 13.56
N VAL A 242 -5.83 -4.03 14.33
CA VAL A 242 -5.68 -3.37 15.63
C VAL A 242 -4.37 -2.59 15.69
N ALA A 243 -4.42 -1.43 16.32
CA ALA A 243 -3.21 -0.68 16.65
C ALA A 243 -2.64 -1.20 17.98
N MET A 244 -1.32 -1.36 18.02
CA MET A 244 -0.60 -1.65 19.26
C MET A 244 0.22 -0.41 19.66
N PRO A 245 0.42 -0.17 20.97
CA PRO A 245 1.11 1.03 21.44
C PRO A 245 2.59 1.05 21.03
N ASP A 246 3.20 -0.11 20.91
CA ASP A 246 4.59 -0.31 20.50
C ASP A 246 4.80 -1.70 19.88
N ALA A 247 5.93 -1.87 19.20
CA ALA A 247 6.26 -3.11 18.50
C ALA A 247 6.45 -4.31 19.44
N MET A 248 7.00 -4.10 20.63
CA MET A 248 7.22 -5.18 21.61
C MET A 248 5.89 -5.73 22.14
N THR A 249 4.91 -4.85 22.38
CA THR A 249 3.54 -5.26 22.74
C THR A 249 2.93 -6.12 21.62
N GLY A 250 3.11 -5.74 20.35
CA GLY A 250 2.67 -6.55 19.22
C GLY A 250 3.34 -7.93 19.16
N VAL A 251 4.66 -7.99 19.38
CA VAL A 251 5.41 -9.26 19.44
C VAL A 251 4.87 -10.16 20.55
N ASN A 252 4.66 -9.62 21.74
CA ASN A 252 4.13 -10.39 22.87
C ASN A 252 2.69 -10.87 22.63
N ALA A 253 1.84 -10.03 22.02
CA ALA A 253 0.48 -10.39 21.64
C ALA A 253 0.43 -11.52 20.59
N LEU A 254 1.37 -11.53 19.63
CA LEU A 254 1.51 -12.62 18.66
C LEU A 254 1.95 -13.93 19.35
N ARG A 255 2.92 -13.86 20.24
CA ARG A 255 3.41 -15.03 21.01
C ARG A 255 2.33 -15.63 21.90
N SER A 256 1.54 -14.80 22.56
CA SER A 256 0.42 -15.24 23.40
C SER A 256 -0.81 -15.73 22.62
N GLY A 257 -0.89 -15.46 21.31
CA GLY A 257 -2.06 -15.79 20.48
C GLY A 257 -3.22 -14.81 20.59
N GLU A 258 -3.01 -13.62 21.15
CA GLU A 258 -3.99 -12.54 21.16
C GLU A 258 -4.22 -11.96 19.76
N ILE A 259 -3.16 -11.92 18.95
CA ILE A 259 -3.21 -11.57 17.53
C ILE A 259 -2.67 -12.72 16.66
N ASP A 260 -3.02 -12.69 15.39
CA ASP A 260 -2.67 -13.73 14.44
C ASP A 260 -1.54 -13.33 13.49
N VAL A 261 -1.41 -12.02 13.18
CA VAL A 261 -0.46 -11.50 12.19
C VAL A 261 0.13 -10.17 12.67
N ILE A 262 1.43 -10.00 12.45
CA ILE A 262 2.11 -8.71 12.38
C ILE A 262 2.55 -8.53 10.94
N ASP A 263 2.02 -7.51 10.26
CA ASP A 263 2.29 -7.23 8.85
C ASP A 263 3.75 -6.84 8.59
N GLN A 264 4.33 -6.03 9.48
CA GLN A 264 5.74 -5.63 9.43
C GLN A 264 6.36 -5.73 10.82
N VAL A 265 7.22 -6.70 11.02
CA VAL A 265 8.01 -6.85 12.25
C VAL A 265 9.21 -5.90 12.18
N GLN A 266 9.47 -5.15 13.25
CA GLN A 266 10.73 -4.42 13.38
C GLN A 266 11.88 -5.44 13.41
N LEU A 267 12.89 -5.22 12.56
CA LEU A 267 13.88 -6.24 12.25
C LEU A 267 14.78 -6.60 13.45
N ASP A 268 14.96 -5.68 14.40
CA ASP A 268 15.66 -5.89 15.67
C ASP A 268 14.88 -6.80 16.63
N LEU A 269 13.57 -6.96 16.46
CA LEU A 269 12.72 -7.86 17.23
C LEU A 269 12.57 -9.27 16.65
N LEU A 270 13.05 -9.51 15.41
CA LEU A 270 12.98 -10.84 14.78
C LEU A 270 13.60 -11.97 15.60
N PRO A 271 14.75 -11.78 16.30
CA PRO A 271 15.32 -12.83 17.13
C PRO A 271 14.37 -13.38 18.22
N LEU A 272 13.39 -12.58 18.67
CA LEU A 272 12.38 -13.01 19.64
C LEU A 272 11.34 -13.97 19.07
N LEU A 273 11.19 -14.00 17.74
CA LEU A 273 10.19 -14.79 17.02
C LEU A 273 10.79 -15.97 16.26
N GLN A 274 12.09 -15.96 15.95
CA GLN A 274 12.76 -16.96 15.11
C GLN A 274 12.69 -18.38 15.65
N ASN A 275 12.65 -18.55 16.99
CA ASN A 275 12.65 -19.86 17.65
C ASN A 275 11.26 -20.26 18.18
N GLU A 276 10.22 -19.49 17.91
CA GLU A 276 8.86 -19.80 18.33
C GLU A 276 8.24 -20.85 17.39
N SER A 277 7.91 -22.03 17.92
CA SER A 277 7.41 -23.16 17.13
C SER A 277 6.07 -22.89 16.45
N ASP A 278 5.28 -21.98 17.01
CA ASP A 278 3.92 -21.64 16.58
C ASP A 278 3.85 -20.39 15.68
N ILE A 279 5.02 -19.81 15.35
CA ILE A 279 5.14 -18.61 14.52
C ILE A 279 5.92 -18.92 13.26
N VAL A 280 5.46 -18.35 12.16
CA VAL A 280 6.12 -18.37 10.85
C VAL A 280 6.55 -16.95 10.49
N LEU A 281 7.83 -16.78 10.18
CA LEU A 281 8.37 -15.54 9.62
C LEU A 281 8.33 -15.64 8.09
N ASN A 282 7.76 -14.63 7.43
CA ASN A 282 7.69 -14.54 5.98
C ASN A 282 8.46 -13.32 5.49
N ALA A 283 9.68 -13.56 5.00
CA ALA A 283 10.54 -12.55 4.36
C ALA A 283 10.36 -12.64 2.83
N SER A 284 9.25 -12.15 2.32
CA SER A 284 8.97 -12.17 0.88
C SER A 284 9.80 -11.13 0.13
N THR A 285 10.45 -11.53 -0.96
CA THR A 285 11.12 -10.61 -1.88
C THR A 285 10.15 -9.66 -2.58
N ALA A 286 8.89 -10.11 -2.79
CA ALA A 286 7.84 -9.26 -3.35
C ALA A 286 7.50 -8.06 -2.45
N ARG A 287 7.88 -8.10 -1.17
CA ARG A 287 7.64 -7.05 -0.18
C ARG A 287 8.92 -6.35 0.30
N GLY A 288 9.97 -6.33 -0.51
CA GLY A 288 11.15 -5.51 -0.24
C GLY A 288 10.82 -4.02 -0.30
N ALA A 289 11.69 -3.21 0.32
CA ALA A 289 11.56 -1.75 0.31
C ALA A 289 12.91 -1.06 0.18
N GLN A 290 12.89 0.13 -0.38
CA GLN A 290 14.02 1.04 -0.43
C GLN A 290 13.83 2.14 0.61
N THR A 291 14.83 2.35 1.47
CA THR A 291 14.87 3.52 2.35
C THR A 291 15.36 4.72 1.58
N GLU A 292 14.72 5.85 1.78
CA GLU A 292 14.91 7.04 0.97
C GLU A 292 15.07 8.29 1.82
N MET A 293 15.86 9.24 1.30
CA MET A 293 15.92 10.60 1.80
C MET A 293 15.46 11.58 0.71
N ARG A 294 14.72 12.60 1.12
CA ARG A 294 14.16 13.62 0.24
C ARG A 294 14.52 15.01 0.70
N PHE A 295 14.99 15.84 -0.23
CA PHE A 295 15.23 17.27 -0.02
C PHE A 295 14.00 18.11 -0.35
N ASN A 296 13.87 19.27 0.33
CA ASN A 296 12.94 20.32 -0.05
C ASN A 296 13.62 21.30 -0.99
N PHE A 297 13.28 21.26 -2.28
CA PHE A 297 13.88 22.11 -3.31
C PHE A 297 13.45 23.57 -3.24
N LEU A 298 12.36 23.88 -2.54
CA LEU A 298 11.84 25.26 -2.45
C LEU A 298 12.65 26.12 -1.50
N GLN A 299 13.39 25.51 -0.58
CA GLN A 299 14.00 26.22 0.54
C GLN A 299 15.53 26.15 0.50
N PRO A 300 16.23 27.25 0.87
CA PRO A 300 17.65 27.17 1.17
C PRO A 300 17.92 26.17 2.31
N PRO A 301 19.07 25.48 2.27
CA PRO A 301 20.09 25.55 1.23
C PRO A 301 19.87 24.53 0.09
N PHE A 302 18.81 23.69 0.12
CA PHE A 302 18.61 22.63 -0.85
C PHE A 302 17.97 23.05 -2.18
N ASN A 303 17.63 24.33 -2.35
CA ASN A 303 17.40 24.92 -3.67
C ASN A 303 18.71 24.97 -4.52
N ASN A 304 19.89 24.80 -3.89
CA ASN A 304 21.18 24.73 -4.56
C ASN A 304 21.59 23.26 -4.81
N LYS A 305 21.81 22.92 -6.08
CA LYS A 305 22.20 21.58 -6.53
C LYS A 305 23.50 21.08 -5.87
N GLN A 306 24.55 21.91 -5.80
CA GLN A 306 25.82 21.50 -5.21
C GLN A 306 25.69 21.16 -3.72
N VAL A 307 24.80 21.85 -3.00
CA VAL A 307 24.50 21.53 -1.59
C VAL A 307 23.83 20.17 -1.47
N ARG A 308 22.88 19.81 -2.38
CA ARG A 308 22.27 18.48 -2.42
C ARG A 308 23.30 17.41 -2.71
N GLN A 309 24.19 17.63 -3.70
CA GLN A 309 25.27 16.71 -4.04
C GLN A 309 26.26 16.51 -2.88
N ALA A 310 26.64 17.60 -2.19
CA ALA A 310 27.48 17.51 -0.99
C ALA A 310 26.82 16.68 0.12
N ALA A 311 25.51 16.86 0.32
CA ALA A 311 24.77 16.06 1.31
C ALA A 311 24.75 14.57 0.92
N MET A 312 24.55 14.21 -0.36
CA MET A 312 24.60 12.81 -0.81
C MET A 312 26.00 12.19 -0.67
N MET A 313 27.04 12.96 -0.97
CA MET A 313 28.45 12.51 -0.83
C MET A 313 28.82 12.20 0.62
N ALA A 314 28.24 12.92 1.58
CA ALA A 314 28.48 12.71 3.01
C ALA A 314 27.90 11.40 3.54
N LEU A 315 26.92 10.80 2.86
CA LEU A 315 26.19 9.62 3.35
C LEU A 315 26.97 8.33 3.12
N ASN A 316 26.87 7.42 4.11
CA ASN A 316 27.37 6.04 4.02
C ASN A 316 26.21 5.08 4.15
N GLN A 317 25.76 4.49 3.03
CA GLN A 317 24.63 3.58 2.98
C GLN A 317 24.77 2.39 3.94
N LYS A 318 25.97 1.77 3.98
CA LYS A 318 26.19 0.60 4.82
C LYS A 318 25.93 0.90 6.30
N SER A 319 26.42 2.04 6.80
CA SER A 319 26.20 2.41 8.20
C SER A 319 24.74 2.83 8.46
N LEU A 320 24.07 3.42 7.49
CA LEU A 320 22.64 3.75 7.58
C LEU A 320 21.80 2.48 7.67
N MET A 321 22.01 1.54 6.75
CA MET A 321 21.28 0.27 6.75
C MET A 321 21.61 -0.60 7.97
N GLN A 322 22.87 -0.57 8.44
CA GLN A 322 23.25 -1.23 9.68
C GLN A 322 22.50 -0.64 10.90
N ALA A 323 22.29 0.66 10.93
CA ALA A 323 21.51 1.31 11.99
C ALA A 323 20.01 0.97 11.92
N GLN A 324 19.45 0.87 10.71
CA GLN A 324 18.03 0.59 10.53
C GLN A 324 17.67 -0.87 10.72
N VAL A 325 18.49 -1.78 10.17
CA VAL A 325 18.14 -3.20 10.01
C VAL A 325 18.96 -4.09 10.95
N GLY A 326 20.22 -3.74 11.22
CA GLY A 326 21.12 -4.50 12.08
C GLY A 326 21.71 -5.73 11.41
N ASN A 327 20.87 -6.69 11.01
CA ASN A 327 21.34 -7.93 10.41
C ASN A 327 21.55 -7.78 8.88
N PRO A 328 22.78 -8.01 8.37
CA PRO A 328 23.12 -7.85 6.96
C PRO A 328 22.36 -8.80 6.01
N ASP A 329 21.76 -9.90 6.49
CA ASP A 329 20.97 -10.82 5.68
C ASP A 329 19.64 -10.19 5.21
N TYR A 330 19.22 -9.09 5.84
CA TYR A 330 17.96 -8.41 5.56
C TYR A 330 18.12 -7.06 4.86
N PHE A 331 19.34 -6.63 4.51
CA PHE A 331 19.55 -5.40 3.75
C PHE A 331 20.69 -5.50 2.75
N GLU A 332 20.70 -4.58 1.81
CA GLU A 332 21.81 -4.37 0.89
C GLU A 332 22.00 -2.88 0.58
N THR A 333 23.22 -2.51 0.20
CA THR A 333 23.51 -1.19 -0.36
C THR A 333 23.08 -1.16 -1.84
N CYS A 334 22.34 -0.13 -2.23
CA CYS A 334 21.81 0.00 -3.58
C CYS A 334 21.71 1.48 -3.97
N GLY A 335 22.43 1.87 -5.03
CA GLY A 335 22.37 3.22 -5.60
C GLY A 335 21.33 3.39 -6.71
N ALA A 336 20.59 2.32 -7.05
CA ALA A 336 19.56 2.37 -8.07
C ALA A 336 18.29 3.02 -7.53
N VAL A 337 17.85 4.10 -8.15
CA VAL A 337 16.58 4.77 -7.84
C VAL A 337 15.38 3.85 -8.08
N PHE A 338 15.48 3.00 -9.10
CA PHE A 338 14.40 2.08 -9.48
C PHE A 338 14.56 0.67 -8.90
N GLY A 339 15.46 0.50 -7.93
CA GLY A 339 15.70 -0.78 -7.26
C GLY A 339 16.74 -1.66 -7.97
N CYS A 340 17.66 -2.24 -7.19
CA CYS A 340 18.75 -3.05 -7.71
C CYS A 340 18.31 -4.40 -8.31
N HIS A 341 17.13 -4.89 -7.92
CA HIS A 341 16.54 -6.15 -8.42
C HIS A 341 15.33 -5.93 -9.31
N SER A 342 15.11 -4.68 -9.78
CA SER A 342 14.04 -4.35 -10.71
C SER A 342 14.43 -4.67 -12.16
N VAL A 343 13.50 -4.45 -13.09
CA VAL A 343 13.76 -4.49 -14.53
C VAL A 343 14.65 -3.33 -15.01
N PHE A 344 14.87 -2.31 -14.17
CA PHE A 344 15.70 -1.11 -14.46
C PHE A 344 16.78 -0.90 -13.38
N PRO A 345 17.75 -1.81 -13.18
CA PRO A 345 18.62 -1.84 -12.01
C PRO A 345 19.85 -0.90 -12.14
N SER A 346 19.78 0.14 -12.96
CA SER A 346 20.90 1.04 -13.20
C SER A 346 21.29 1.80 -11.94
N GLN A 347 22.57 1.82 -11.61
CA GLN A 347 23.16 2.64 -10.55
C GLN A 347 23.98 3.81 -11.12
N ALA A 348 23.86 4.11 -12.40
CA ALA A 348 24.62 5.16 -13.07
C ALA A 348 24.40 6.53 -12.40
N GLY A 349 25.50 7.26 -12.18
CA GLY A 349 25.49 8.55 -11.50
C GLY A 349 25.52 8.47 -9.97
N SER A 350 25.54 7.26 -9.38
CA SER A 350 25.69 7.08 -7.92
C SER A 350 27.11 6.76 -7.46
N GLU A 351 28.05 6.61 -8.37
CA GLU A 351 29.40 6.07 -8.13
C GLU A 351 30.22 6.90 -7.12
N THR A 352 29.97 8.21 -7.04
CA THR A 352 30.67 9.13 -6.14
C THR A 352 29.92 9.36 -4.81
N TYR A 353 28.74 8.80 -4.67
CA TYR A 353 27.89 8.97 -3.48
C TYR A 353 27.92 7.72 -2.61
N PHE A 354 27.39 7.86 -1.40
CA PHE A 354 27.05 6.78 -0.46
C PHE A 354 28.24 6.05 0.19
N ASN A 355 29.47 6.53 -0.02
CA ASN A 355 30.69 5.97 0.59
C ASN A 355 31.12 6.70 1.87
N GLY A 356 30.44 7.80 2.24
CA GLY A 356 30.74 8.58 3.44
C GLY A 356 31.95 9.50 3.28
N ASP A 357 32.16 10.08 2.11
CA ASP A 357 33.25 11.03 1.85
C ASP A 357 32.94 12.41 2.47
N ALA A 358 33.11 12.53 3.78
CA ALA A 358 32.89 13.77 4.49
C ALA A 358 33.86 14.89 4.08
N VAL A 359 35.07 14.55 3.63
CA VAL A 359 36.09 15.53 3.21
C VAL A 359 35.72 16.12 1.85
N GLY A 360 35.41 15.28 0.88
CA GLY A 360 34.92 15.71 -0.44
C GLY A 360 33.62 16.50 -0.34
N ALA A 361 32.70 16.01 0.47
CA ALA A 361 31.43 16.67 0.76
C ALA A 361 31.61 18.08 1.35
N LYS A 362 32.51 18.24 2.33
CA LYS A 362 32.84 19.55 2.92
C LYS A 362 33.42 20.51 1.88
N LYS A 363 34.36 20.03 1.05
CA LYS A 363 34.96 20.84 -0.03
C LYS A 363 33.88 21.30 -1.03
N LEU A 364 32.99 20.42 -1.44
CA LEU A 364 31.90 20.76 -2.36
C LEU A 364 30.91 21.74 -1.71
N LEU A 365 30.62 21.56 -0.43
CA LEU A 365 29.75 22.46 0.35
C LEU A 365 30.34 23.86 0.44
N GLU A 366 31.63 24.01 0.70
CA GLU A 366 32.34 25.30 0.70
C GLU A 366 32.27 25.99 -0.68
N GLN A 367 32.45 25.21 -1.75
CA GLN A 367 32.38 25.71 -3.15
C GLN A 367 30.97 26.13 -3.54
N SER A 368 29.92 25.53 -2.94
CA SER A 368 28.52 25.86 -3.22
C SER A 368 28.08 27.23 -2.70
N GLY A 369 28.89 27.86 -1.85
CA GLY A 369 28.55 29.14 -1.20
C GLY A 369 27.66 28.99 0.03
N TYR A 370 27.51 27.77 0.58
CA TYR A 370 26.80 27.52 1.84
C TYR A 370 27.44 28.32 2.99
N LYS A 371 26.61 29.02 3.78
CA LYS A 371 27.05 29.93 4.85
C LYS A 371 26.65 29.45 6.26
N GLY A 372 26.26 28.19 6.40
CA GLY A 372 25.83 27.62 7.68
C GLY A 372 24.33 27.73 7.92
N GLU A 373 23.53 27.89 6.88
CA GLU A 373 22.06 27.87 6.99
C GLU A 373 21.60 26.57 7.67
N PRO A 374 20.77 26.66 8.73
CA PRO A 374 20.35 25.48 9.46
C PRO A 374 19.41 24.61 8.63
N LEU A 375 19.67 23.31 8.65
CA LEU A 375 18.81 22.29 8.07
C LEU A 375 17.82 21.81 9.12
N VAL A 376 16.55 21.66 8.76
CA VAL A 376 15.55 20.96 9.57
C VAL A 376 15.36 19.56 9.01
N LEU A 377 15.87 18.56 9.74
CA LEU A 377 15.71 17.13 9.44
C LEU A 377 14.58 16.59 10.32
N LEU A 378 13.45 16.20 9.70
CA LEU A 378 12.32 15.62 10.43
C LEU A 378 12.65 14.18 10.85
N HIS A 379 12.40 13.87 12.13
CA HIS A 379 12.68 12.55 12.71
C HIS A 379 11.37 11.86 13.13
N PRO A 380 10.84 10.94 12.32
CA PRO A 380 9.68 10.14 12.70
C PRO A 380 10.07 9.09 13.73
N THR A 381 9.68 9.29 15.01
CA THR A 381 10.15 8.45 16.13
C THR A 381 9.52 7.06 16.19
N ASP A 382 8.36 6.88 15.57
CA ASP A 382 7.54 5.67 15.54
C ASP A 382 7.45 5.01 14.14
N PHE A 383 8.45 5.25 13.28
CA PHE A 383 8.44 4.79 11.90
C PHE A 383 9.72 4.01 11.55
N LEU A 384 9.66 3.12 10.55
CA LEU A 384 10.78 2.24 10.15
C LEU A 384 12.09 2.97 9.85
N THR A 385 12.03 4.22 9.39
CA THR A 385 13.24 5.00 9.09
C THR A 385 13.77 5.79 10.29
N SER A 386 13.16 5.66 11.47
CA SER A 386 13.63 6.34 12.68
C SER A 386 15.11 6.14 12.96
N PRO A 387 15.68 4.92 12.90
CA PRO A 387 17.08 4.69 13.28
C PRO A 387 18.11 5.32 12.34
N VAL A 388 17.78 5.62 11.06
CA VAL A 388 18.74 6.25 10.14
C VAL A 388 18.91 7.75 10.40
N VAL A 389 17.92 8.41 10.99
CA VAL A 389 17.92 9.87 11.13
C VAL A 389 19.07 10.41 11.97
N PRO A 390 19.39 9.85 13.17
CA PRO A 390 20.56 10.29 13.94
C PRO A 390 21.87 10.07 13.19
N VAL A 391 21.99 9.00 12.40
CA VAL A 391 23.18 8.68 11.61
C VAL A 391 23.33 9.68 10.46
N ILE A 392 22.27 9.98 9.73
CA ILE A 392 22.24 11.03 8.69
C ILE A 392 22.68 12.37 9.30
N ALA A 393 22.09 12.77 10.43
CA ALA A 393 22.43 14.03 11.09
C ALA A 393 23.91 14.11 11.43
N GLN A 394 24.50 13.01 11.96
CA GLN A 394 25.93 12.98 12.30
C GLN A 394 26.81 13.05 11.05
N GLN A 395 26.48 12.30 9.98
CA GLN A 395 27.25 12.31 8.73
C GLN A 395 27.22 13.69 8.07
N LEU A 396 26.07 14.37 8.04
CA LEU A 396 25.95 15.73 7.55
C LEU A 396 26.75 16.73 8.40
N ARG A 397 26.72 16.63 9.72
CA ARG A 397 27.53 17.48 10.62
C ARG A 397 29.02 17.29 10.38
N ASN A 398 29.48 16.05 10.17
CA ASN A 398 30.88 15.76 9.86
C ASN A 398 31.33 16.41 8.54
N ALA A 399 30.41 16.59 7.58
CA ALA A 399 30.64 17.30 6.33
C ALA A 399 30.46 18.82 6.42
N GLY A 400 30.19 19.37 7.62
CA GLY A 400 30.12 20.81 7.85
C GLY A 400 28.71 21.43 7.78
N PHE A 401 27.66 20.61 7.67
CA PHE A 401 26.29 21.10 7.72
C PHE A 401 25.86 21.46 9.16
N THR A 402 25.05 22.52 9.31
CA THR A 402 24.35 22.84 10.56
C THR A 402 23.00 22.12 10.59
N VAL A 403 22.88 21.03 11.35
CA VAL A 403 21.68 20.17 11.34
C VAL A 403 20.89 20.29 12.63
N ASN A 404 19.62 20.70 12.51
CA ASN A 404 18.61 20.65 13.56
C ASN A 404 17.72 19.43 13.31
N VAL A 405 17.63 18.51 14.28
CA VAL A 405 16.77 17.33 14.22
C VAL A 405 15.49 17.61 14.99
N GLU A 406 14.34 17.50 14.35
CA GLU A 406 13.04 17.69 14.96
C GLU A 406 12.29 16.35 15.06
N ALA A 407 12.22 15.82 16.28
CA ALA A 407 11.56 14.54 16.58
C ALA A 407 10.04 14.73 16.74
N MET A 408 9.27 13.85 16.10
CA MET A 408 7.81 13.83 16.14
C MET A 408 7.31 12.44 15.67
N ASP A 409 6.02 12.16 15.90
CA ASP A 409 5.39 10.97 15.37
C ASP A 409 5.23 11.03 13.84
N TRP A 410 5.09 9.85 13.20
CA TRP A 410 4.98 9.76 11.74
C TRP A 410 3.78 10.53 11.18
N GLN A 411 2.65 10.56 11.89
CA GLN A 411 1.46 11.29 11.45
C GLN A 411 1.73 12.80 11.39
N THR A 412 2.47 13.33 12.35
CA THR A 412 2.90 14.72 12.37
C THR A 412 3.89 15.00 11.24
N VAL A 413 4.84 14.08 10.96
CA VAL A 413 5.72 14.17 9.79
C VAL A 413 4.91 14.20 8.48
N GLN A 414 3.91 13.33 8.34
CA GLN A 414 3.05 13.30 7.14
C GLN A 414 2.33 14.64 6.93
N THR A 415 1.89 15.30 7.99
CA THR A 415 1.29 16.62 7.91
C THR A 415 2.35 17.69 7.60
N ARG A 416 3.48 17.66 8.32
CA ARG A 416 4.55 18.66 8.19
C ARG A 416 5.21 18.67 6.81
N ARG A 417 5.41 17.51 6.18
CA ARG A 417 6.00 17.39 4.85
C ARG A 417 5.20 18.07 3.73
N THR A 418 3.91 18.36 3.96
CA THR A 418 3.08 19.10 2.99
C THR A 418 3.34 20.61 3.02
N SER A 419 4.07 21.13 4.03
CA SER A 419 4.33 22.55 4.20
C SER A 419 5.37 23.04 3.19
N LYS A 420 5.02 24.08 2.44
CA LYS A 420 5.92 24.82 1.54
C LYS A 420 6.57 26.04 2.21
N ARG A 421 6.31 26.25 3.50
CA ARG A 421 6.82 27.40 4.26
C ARG A 421 8.34 27.31 4.46
N PRO A 422 9.01 28.44 4.69
CA PRO A 422 10.39 28.45 5.16
C PRO A 422 10.56 27.66 6.46
N VAL A 423 11.77 27.17 6.72
CA VAL A 423 12.06 26.37 7.93
C VAL A 423 11.78 27.14 9.22
N GLN A 424 11.97 28.45 9.22
CA GLN A 424 11.70 29.35 10.36
C GLN A 424 10.19 29.49 10.66
N GLU A 425 9.34 29.17 9.70
CA GLU A 425 7.87 29.23 9.79
C GLU A 425 7.24 27.84 9.89
N GLY A 426 8.00 26.84 10.30
CA GLY A 426 7.52 25.46 10.42
C GLY A 426 7.63 24.64 9.13
N GLY A 427 8.47 25.06 8.18
CA GLY A 427 8.87 24.24 7.04
C GLY A 427 9.90 23.16 7.42
N TRP A 428 10.47 22.51 6.43
CA TRP A 428 11.43 21.42 6.59
C TRP A 428 12.46 21.45 5.47
N SER A 429 13.63 20.80 5.70
CA SER A 429 14.71 20.68 4.72
C SER A 429 14.88 19.25 4.20
N ILE A 430 14.78 18.26 5.11
CA ILE A 430 15.00 16.84 4.81
C ILE A 430 13.93 16.01 5.50
N ILE A 431 13.40 15.03 4.79
CA ILE A 431 12.60 13.93 5.34
C ILE A 431 13.23 12.59 4.96
N THR A 432 13.00 11.56 5.79
CA THR A 432 13.25 10.17 5.46
C THR A 432 11.92 9.42 5.34
N THR A 433 11.89 8.47 4.41
CA THR A 433 10.76 7.57 4.20
C THR A 433 11.27 6.24 3.63
N TYR A 434 10.37 5.35 3.30
CA TYR A 434 10.66 4.20 2.45
C TYR A 434 9.57 4.04 1.40
N SER A 435 9.91 3.39 0.29
CA SER A 435 8.97 2.96 -0.73
C SER A 435 9.12 1.46 -0.96
N GLY A 436 8.00 0.77 -1.17
CA GLY A 436 8.03 -0.64 -1.56
C GLY A 436 8.73 -0.81 -2.92
N LEU A 437 9.46 -1.90 -3.12
CA LEU A 437 10.15 -2.14 -4.40
C LEU A 437 9.19 -2.15 -5.59
N VAL A 438 7.93 -2.52 -5.36
CA VAL A 438 6.87 -2.42 -6.37
C VAL A 438 6.57 -0.98 -6.81
N ASP A 439 6.76 0.00 -5.92
CA ASP A 439 6.54 1.42 -6.24
C ASP A 439 7.71 2.03 -6.99
N VAL A 440 8.94 1.68 -6.56
CA VAL A 440 10.15 2.26 -7.16
C VAL A 440 10.50 1.66 -8.52
N SER A 441 10.08 0.43 -8.80
CA SER A 441 10.51 -0.35 -9.98
C SER A 441 10.10 0.23 -11.34
N ASN A 442 9.21 1.23 -11.39
CA ASN A 442 8.76 1.82 -12.65
C ASN A 442 8.89 3.35 -12.65
N PRO A 443 9.65 3.94 -13.59
CA PRO A 443 9.87 5.39 -13.72
C PRO A 443 8.60 6.25 -13.80
N LEU A 444 7.49 5.71 -14.27
CA LEU A 444 6.22 6.44 -14.40
C LEU A 444 5.37 6.37 -13.13
N SER A 445 5.34 5.22 -12.46
CA SER A 445 4.55 5.02 -11.24
C SER A 445 5.25 5.54 -9.98
N PHE A 446 6.58 5.59 -9.96
CA PHE A 446 7.33 6.10 -8.82
C PHE A 446 7.14 7.62 -8.65
N MET A 447 6.21 7.98 -7.79
CA MET A 447 5.78 9.38 -7.61
C MET A 447 6.92 10.31 -7.18
N ALA A 448 7.89 9.80 -6.41
CA ALA A 448 8.98 10.59 -5.87
C ALA A 448 9.96 11.13 -6.93
N VAL A 449 10.00 10.54 -8.13
CA VAL A 449 10.86 11.02 -9.22
C VAL A 449 10.22 12.08 -10.11
N ALA A 450 8.89 12.30 -9.99
CA ALA A 450 8.22 13.37 -10.70
C ALA A 450 8.81 14.73 -10.30
N SER A 451 9.16 15.54 -11.31
CA SER A 451 9.91 16.78 -11.14
C SER A 451 9.24 17.95 -11.86
N ASN A 452 7.91 18.06 -11.72
CA ASN A 452 7.03 19.01 -12.38
C ASN A 452 6.53 20.12 -11.43
N GLY A 453 7.40 20.59 -10.54
CA GLY A 453 7.16 21.73 -9.67
C GLY A 453 6.01 21.51 -8.68
N ASP A 454 5.02 22.37 -8.68
CA ASP A 454 3.88 22.29 -7.76
C ASP A 454 3.10 21.00 -7.82
N LYS A 455 3.17 20.28 -8.93
CA LYS A 455 2.54 18.97 -9.11
C LYS A 455 3.44 17.80 -8.70
N ALA A 456 4.72 18.05 -8.41
CA ALA A 456 5.64 17.02 -7.93
C ALA A 456 5.25 16.58 -6.50
N TRP A 457 5.74 15.41 -6.13
CA TRP A 457 5.61 14.93 -4.75
C TRP A 457 6.37 15.85 -3.78
N PHE A 458 6.13 15.75 -2.48
CA PHE A 458 6.74 16.61 -1.44
C PHE A 458 8.24 16.83 -1.67
N GLY A 459 8.69 18.07 -1.49
CA GLY A 459 10.02 18.54 -1.88
C GLY A 459 10.03 19.31 -3.20
N TRP A 460 9.03 19.13 -4.04
CA TRP A 460 8.66 19.94 -5.22
C TRP A 460 9.81 20.29 -6.17
N PRO A 461 10.59 19.30 -6.64
CA PRO A 461 11.58 19.56 -7.68
C PRO A 461 10.88 20.04 -8.96
N ASP A 462 11.50 20.97 -9.65
CA ASP A 462 11.08 21.45 -10.97
C ASP A 462 12.25 21.31 -11.94
N ILE A 463 12.31 20.17 -12.67
CA ILE A 463 13.43 19.78 -13.50
C ILE A 463 12.93 19.29 -14.85
N PRO A 464 12.79 20.18 -15.84
CA PRO A 464 12.23 19.85 -17.15
C PRO A 464 12.91 18.68 -17.88
N ALA A 465 14.22 18.48 -17.67
CA ALA A 465 14.95 17.37 -18.29
C ALA A 465 14.45 16.00 -17.80
N ILE A 466 14.13 15.87 -16.51
CA ILE A 466 13.56 14.65 -15.94
C ILE A 466 12.18 14.38 -16.52
N GLU A 467 11.29 15.37 -16.53
CA GLU A 467 9.94 15.21 -17.08
C GLU A 467 9.96 14.89 -18.58
N LYS A 468 10.86 15.52 -19.34
CA LYS A 468 11.06 15.19 -20.76
C LYS A 468 11.40 13.71 -20.95
N THR A 469 12.40 13.21 -20.20
CA THR A 469 12.84 11.81 -20.30
C THR A 469 11.73 10.84 -19.81
N ARG A 470 10.95 11.21 -18.79
CA ARG A 470 9.77 10.43 -18.35
C ARG A 470 8.72 10.33 -19.46
N MET A 471 8.45 11.43 -20.18
CA MET A 471 7.52 11.42 -21.31
C MET A 471 8.05 10.62 -22.50
N GLU A 472 9.36 10.63 -22.78
CA GLU A 472 9.99 9.76 -23.76
C GLU A 472 9.86 8.29 -23.36
N PHE A 473 10.09 7.96 -22.07
CA PHE A 473 9.87 6.61 -21.53
C PHE A 473 8.39 6.14 -21.65
N ALA A 474 7.43 7.05 -21.43
CA ALA A 474 6.01 6.74 -21.57
C ALA A 474 5.61 6.40 -23.02
N ARG A 475 6.32 6.95 -24.00
CA ARG A 475 6.08 6.72 -25.44
C ARG A 475 6.90 5.58 -26.02
N ALA A 476 7.95 5.14 -25.31
CA ALA A 476 8.86 4.11 -25.81
C ALA A 476 8.16 2.74 -25.85
N SER A 477 8.46 1.98 -26.88
CA SER A 477 8.13 0.58 -27.04
C SER A 477 9.41 -0.20 -27.29
N GLY A 478 9.56 -1.33 -26.61
CA GLY A 478 10.76 -2.16 -26.73
C GLY A 478 11.70 -2.03 -25.53
N GLU A 479 12.20 -3.16 -25.08
CA GLU A 479 12.95 -3.31 -23.84
C GLU A 479 14.25 -2.49 -23.82
N SER A 480 15.01 -2.48 -24.93
CA SER A 480 16.28 -1.76 -25.02
C SER A 480 16.12 -0.24 -24.85
N ASP A 481 15.08 0.34 -25.44
CA ASP A 481 14.79 1.77 -25.30
C ASP A 481 14.33 2.10 -23.89
N LEU A 482 13.47 1.27 -23.29
CA LEU A 482 13.03 1.44 -21.91
C LEU A 482 14.21 1.38 -20.93
N ILE A 483 15.12 0.42 -21.07
CA ILE A 483 16.34 0.31 -20.23
C ILE A 483 17.24 1.54 -20.40
N ARG A 484 17.46 1.98 -21.64
CA ARG A 484 18.26 3.19 -21.92
C ARG A 484 17.66 4.43 -21.25
N LEU A 485 16.35 4.66 -21.45
CA LEU A 485 15.67 5.83 -20.89
C LEU A 485 15.58 5.79 -19.37
N ALA A 486 15.37 4.61 -18.77
CA ALA A 486 15.45 4.44 -17.32
C ALA A 486 16.85 4.74 -16.77
N THR A 487 17.91 4.34 -17.51
CA THR A 487 19.30 4.66 -17.14
C THR A 487 19.58 6.16 -17.25
N ASP A 488 19.06 6.84 -18.25
CA ASP A 488 19.21 8.30 -18.38
C ASP A 488 18.41 9.03 -17.29
N LEU A 489 17.22 8.56 -16.94
CA LEU A 489 16.46 9.05 -15.78
C LEU A 489 17.24 8.88 -14.48
N GLN A 490 17.83 7.70 -14.25
CA GLN A 490 18.67 7.42 -13.09
C GLN A 490 19.78 8.47 -12.94
N LYS A 491 20.53 8.74 -14.04
CA LYS A 491 21.60 9.75 -14.03
C LYS A 491 21.09 11.15 -13.68
N HIS A 492 20.00 11.59 -14.32
CA HIS A 492 19.41 12.91 -14.05
C HIS A 492 18.92 13.03 -12.60
N ILE A 493 18.27 11.99 -12.07
CA ILE A 493 17.74 11.98 -10.71
C ILE A 493 18.89 12.05 -9.70
N MET A 494 19.96 11.29 -9.93
CA MET A 494 21.15 11.31 -9.06
C MET A 494 21.92 12.62 -9.15
N ASP A 495 22.08 13.17 -10.34
CA ASP A 495 22.76 14.45 -10.56
C ASP A 495 22.02 15.62 -9.88
N GLU A 496 20.70 15.59 -9.89
CA GLU A 496 19.86 16.62 -9.25
C GLU A 496 19.54 16.34 -7.77
N GLY A 497 19.74 15.12 -7.28
CA GLY A 497 19.38 14.72 -5.92
C GLY A 497 17.87 14.75 -5.67
N VAL A 498 17.07 14.32 -6.66
CA VAL A 498 15.59 14.38 -6.55
C VAL A 498 15.09 13.45 -5.47
N ILE A 499 15.58 12.21 -5.46
CA ILE A 499 15.37 11.22 -4.40
C ILE A 499 16.71 10.54 -4.14
N VAL A 500 17.01 10.25 -2.89
CA VAL A 500 18.30 9.70 -2.47
C VAL A 500 18.08 8.30 -1.92
N PRO A 501 18.43 7.23 -2.65
CA PRO A 501 18.32 5.87 -2.15
C PRO A 501 19.34 5.65 -1.03
N LEU A 502 18.88 5.18 0.12
CA LEU A 502 19.73 4.90 1.29
C LEU A 502 20.04 3.41 1.47
N GLY A 503 19.52 2.56 0.58
CA GLY A 503 19.68 1.11 0.58
C GLY A 503 18.34 0.39 0.56
N GLU A 504 18.39 -0.91 0.34
CA GLU A 504 17.21 -1.78 0.27
C GLU A 504 17.16 -2.75 1.44
N PHE A 505 15.94 -3.10 1.86
CA PHE A 505 15.73 -4.04 2.96
C PHE A 505 14.51 -4.93 2.72
N LYS A 506 14.53 -6.11 3.34
CA LYS A 506 13.42 -7.06 3.31
C LYS A 506 12.40 -6.68 4.37
N MET A 507 11.13 -6.57 4.02
CA MET A 507 10.05 -6.47 4.99
C MET A 507 9.63 -7.88 5.43
N VAL A 508 9.60 -8.10 6.73
CA VAL A 508 9.27 -9.41 7.31
C VAL A 508 7.94 -9.32 8.03
N SER A 509 6.99 -10.17 7.63
CA SER A 509 5.77 -10.39 8.40
C SER A 509 5.93 -11.62 9.31
N ALA A 510 5.22 -11.60 10.45
CA ALA A 510 5.12 -12.75 11.33
C ALA A 510 3.65 -13.16 11.49
N MET A 511 3.41 -14.47 11.47
CA MET A 511 2.06 -15.01 11.56
C MET A 511 2.02 -16.30 12.37
N ARG A 512 0.86 -16.57 12.96
CA ARG A 512 0.59 -17.83 13.65
C ARG A 512 0.59 -18.98 12.64
N LYS A 513 1.13 -20.14 13.04
CA LYS A 513 1.28 -21.35 12.19
C LYS A 513 -0.06 -21.98 11.77
N ASN A 514 -1.13 -21.68 12.48
CA ASN A 514 -2.48 -22.13 12.13
C ASN A 514 -3.11 -21.34 10.96
N LEU A 515 -2.42 -20.35 10.42
CA LEU A 515 -2.84 -19.61 9.24
C LEU A 515 -2.19 -20.20 7.98
N ASN A 516 -2.99 -20.39 6.94
CA ASN A 516 -2.55 -20.92 5.65
C ASN A 516 -3.10 -20.07 4.51
N GLY A 517 -2.51 -20.20 3.32
CA GLY A 517 -3.03 -19.60 2.09
C GLY A 517 -2.69 -18.11 1.90
N PHE A 518 -1.75 -17.56 2.65
CA PHE A 518 -1.21 -16.23 2.34
C PHE A 518 -0.57 -16.23 0.97
N LEU A 519 -0.98 -15.28 0.13
CA LEU A 519 -0.42 -15.08 -1.19
C LEU A 519 0.89 -14.29 -1.11
N GLN A 520 1.83 -14.62 -1.97
CA GLN A 520 3.06 -13.83 -2.17
C GLN A 520 2.73 -12.65 -3.06
N THR A 521 2.42 -11.52 -2.44
CA THR A 521 1.96 -10.29 -3.09
C THR A 521 2.76 -9.09 -2.60
N PRO A 522 2.93 -8.05 -3.43
CA PRO A 522 3.63 -6.83 -3.03
C PRO A 522 2.87 -6.01 -1.97
N VAL A 523 1.59 -6.29 -1.77
CA VAL A 523 0.72 -5.65 -0.77
C VAL A 523 0.04 -6.73 0.08
N PRO A 524 -0.17 -6.53 1.38
CA PRO A 524 -0.85 -7.52 2.21
C PRO A 524 -2.31 -7.67 1.80
N VAL A 525 -2.73 -8.92 1.62
CA VAL A 525 -4.11 -9.28 1.28
C VAL A 525 -4.59 -10.42 2.16
N PHE A 526 -5.89 -10.45 2.47
CA PHE A 526 -6.48 -11.41 3.42
C PHE A 526 -7.49 -12.37 2.77
N TRP A 527 -7.75 -12.24 1.45
CA TRP A 527 -8.45 -13.32 0.74
C TRP A 527 -7.53 -14.53 0.58
N ASN A 528 -8.10 -15.69 0.40
CA ASN A 528 -7.47 -17.02 0.39
C ASN A 528 -6.85 -17.47 1.72
N VAL A 529 -6.78 -16.61 2.73
CA VAL A 529 -6.27 -16.97 4.05
C VAL A 529 -7.30 -17.82 4.80
N GLU A 530 -6.84 -18.94 5.34
CA GLU A 530 -7.62 -19.86 6.17
C GLU A 530 -7.00 -19.92 7.57
N LYS A 531 -7.84 -19.84 8.59
CA LYS A 531 -7.46 -20.01 10.01
C LYS A 531 -7.99 -21.37 10.49
N ARG A 532 -7.10 -22.28 10.89
CA ARG A 532 -7.41 -23.60 11.42
C ARG A 532 -7.43 -23.63 12.93
#